data_42d682ed19e691d2beb3a9d3c08705a1
#
_entry.id   42d682ed19e691d2beb3a9d3c08705a1
#
_cell.length_a   1.000
_cell.length_b   1.000
_cell.length_c   1.000
_cell.angle_alpha   90.00
_cell.angle_beta   90.00
_cell.angle_gamma   90.00
#
_symmetry.space_group_name_H-M   'P 1'
#
loop_
_entity.id
_entity.type
_entity.pdbx_description
1 polymer ?
#
loop_
_entity_poly.entity_id
_entity_poly.type
_entity_poly.pdbx_seq_one_letter_code
_entity_poly.pdbx_strand_id
1 'polypeptide(L)'
;MTVAVRIIPCLDIRAGRVVKGVNFENIIDAGDPVETAERYNTEGADELCFLDIDASYENRSATLSTVEAVASQVFIPLTVGGGVSKLQDIERLLEKGADKVSINTSAILDPSLVGNAAKKFGSQCIVVAVDSKREGEKSYVYTHGGKNKTAFETSAWIKIVEGEGAGEILLTSMDRDGTKIGFDNELTSSIAKDLSIPLITSGGAGSIDHMLSLIHI
;
A
#
# COMPACT_ATOMS: atom_id res chain seq x y z
N MET A 1 -6.25 26.74 6.13
CA MET A 1 -6.81 25.59 5.35
C MET A 1 -6.77 24.39 6.27
N THR A 2 -7.90 23.76 6.56
CA THR A 2 -7.92 22.47 7.26
C THR A 2 -7.33 21.42 6.32
N VAL A 3 -6.21 20.84 6.67
CA VAL A 3 -5.65 19.71 5.93
C VAL A 3 -6.55 18.52 6.22
N ALA A 4 -7.23 18.03 5.18
CA ALA A 4 -8.00 16.79 5.28
C ALA A 4 -7.03 15.60 5.17
N VAL A 5 -7.12 14.66 6.10
CA VAL A 5 -6.37 13.40 6.06
C VAL A 5 -7.29 12.32 5.50
N ARG A 6 -6.81 11.56 4.52
CA ARG A 6 -7.55 10.42 3.95
C ARG A 6 -7.47 9.21 4.89
N ILE A 7 -8.59 8.55 5.10
CA ILE A 7 -8.66 7.25 5.79
C ILE A 7 -8.83 6.17 4.74
N ILE A 8 -7.84 5.30 4.63
CA ILE A 8 -7.71 4.29 3.57
C ILE A 8 -7.66 2.91 4.22
N PRO A 9 -8.79 2.18 4.33
CA PRO A 9 -8.76 0.78 4.74
C PRO A 9 -7.90 -0.05 3.79
N CYS A 10 -6.93 -0.77 4.37
CA CYS A 10 -6.04 -1.64 3.64
C CYS A 10 -6.44 -3.09 3.92
N LEU A 11 -6.80 -3.82 2.88
CA LEU A 11 -7.34 -5.17 2.94
C LEU A 11 -6.35 -6.15 2.29
N ASP A 12 -5.83 -7.06 3.09
CA ASP A 12 -5.05 -8.17 2.56
C ASP A 12 -5.97 -9.16 1.87
N ILE A 13 -5.65 -9.50 0.63
CA ILE A 13 -6.40 -10.46 -0.18
C ILE A 13 -5.55 -11.72 -0.37
N ARG A 14 -6.17 -12.88 -0.14
CA ARG A 14 -5.57 -14.18 -0.39
C ARG A 14 -6.60 -15.11 -1.02
N ALA A 15 -6.27 -15.69 -2.18
CA ALA A 15 -7.17 -16.59 -2.90
C ALA A 15 -8.60 -16.02 -3.08
N GLY A 16 -8.73 -14.72 -3.37
CA GLY A 16 -10.03 -14.04 -3.55
C GLY A 16 -10.83 -13.78 -2.26
N ARG A 17 -10.23 -13.94 -1.09
CA ARG A 17 -10.85 -13.65 0.22
C ARG A 17 -10.10 -12.56 0.95
N VAL A 18 -10.80 -11.73 1.69
CA VAL A 18 -10.17 -10.83 2.66
C VAL A 18 -9.63 -11.66 3.81
N VAL A 19 -8.38 -11.39 4.16
CA VAL A 19 -7.71 -12.07 5.26
C VAL A 19 -7.12 -11.06 6.23
N LYS A 20 -6.83 -11.51 7.45
CA LYS A 20 -6.19 -10.71 8.48
C LYS A 20 -5.13 -11.53 9.20
N GLY A 21 -3.95 -10.96 9.34
CA GLY A 21 -2.86 -11.51 10.15
C GLY A 21 -2.35 -10.49 11.17
N VAL A 22 -1.46 -10.94 12.04
CA VAL A 22 -0.65 -10.09 12.92
C VAL A 22 0.81 -10.36 12.56
N ASN A 23 1.58 -9.32 12.25
CA ASN A 23 2.96 -9.43 11.78
C ASN A 23 3.12 -10.43 10.60
N PHE A 24 2.16 -10.45 9.69
CA PHE A 24 2.11 -11.37 8.52
C PHE A 24 1.97 -12.87 8.88
N GLU A 25 1.63 -13.19 10.14
CA GLU A 25 1.44 -14.54 10.63
C GLU A 25 -0.01 -14.78 11.10
N ASN A 26 -0.39 -16.05 11.30
CA ASN A 26 -1.72 -16.48 11.80
C ASN A 26 -2.89 -15.89 10.98
N ILE A 27 -2.79 -16.02 9.67
CA ILE A 27 -3.78 -15.49 8.73
C ILE A 27 -5.13 -16.20 8.92
N ILE A 28 -6.18 -15.40 9.16
CA ILE A 28 -7.57 -15.84 9.27
C ILE A 28 -8.42 -15.22 8.17
N ASP A 29 -9.43 -15.92 7.70
CA ASP A 29 -10.44 -15.41 6.77
C ASP A 29 -11.26 -14.30 7.45
N ALA A 30 -11.38 -13.15 6.81
CA ALA A 30 -12.10 -11.97 7.31
C ALA A 30 -13.32 -11.60 6.45
N GLY A 31 -13.63 -12.36 5.41
CA GLY A 31 -14.86 -12.22 4.66
C GLY A 31 -14.71 -12.07 3.15
N ASP A 32 -15.82 -11.74 2.53
CA ASP A 32 -15.88 -11.45 1.09
C ASP A 32 -15.32 -10.06 0.79
N PRO A 33 -14.49 -9.88 -0.25
CA PRO A 33 -13.90 -8.58 -0.58
C PRO A 33 -14.93 -7.56 -1.06
N VAL A 34 -15.97 -7.96 -1.80
CA VAL A 34 -17.00 -7.04 -2.28
C VAL A 34 -17.85 -6.52 -1.12
N GLU A 35 -18.36 -7.42 -0.28
CA GLU A 35 -19.15 -7.05 0.91
C GLU A 35 -18.34 -6.17 1.86
N THR A 36 -17.06 -6.46 2.03
CA THR A 36 -16.17 -5.67 2.88
C THR A 36 -15.93 -4.28 2.30
N ALA A 37 -15.71 -4.18 0.99
CA ALA A 37 -15.52 -2.90 0.30
C ALA A 37 -16.79 -2.02 0.35
N GLU A 38 -17.97 -2.60 0.09
CA GLU A 38 -19.26 -1.89 0.19
C GLU A 38 -19.50 -1.34 1.60
N ARG A 39 -19.16 -2.13 2.62
CA ARG A 39 -19.26 -1.68 4.01
C ARG A 39 -18.38 -0.47 4.27
N TYR A 40 -17.10 -0.50 3.90
CA TYR A 40 -16.20 0.64 4.10
C TYR A 40 -16.61 1.86 3.29
N ASN A 41 -17.10 1.68 2.06
CA ASN A 41 -17.65 2.76 1.26
C ASN A 41 -18.87 3.41 1.96
N THR A 42 -19.78 2.60 2.53
CA THR A 42 -20.94 3.08 3.26
C THR A 42 -20.57 3.77 4.58
N GLU A 43 -19.53 3.29 5.25
CA GLU A 43 -19.00 3.88 6.49
C GLU A 43 -18.20 5.17 6.23
N GLY A 44 -17.96 5.55 4.96
CA GLY A 44 -17.34 6.82 4.58
C GLY A 44 -15.83 6.80 4.50
N ALA A 45 -15.24 5.66 4.15
CA ALA A 45 -13.82 5.61 3.80
C ALA A 45 -13.52 6.50 2.59
N ASP A 46 -12.36 7.16 2.57
CA ASP A 46 -11.98 8.06 1.48
C ASP A 46 -11.45 7.30 0.26
N GLU A 47 -10.80 6.18 0.48
CA GLU A 47 -10.23 5.28 -0.54
C GLU A 47 -10.19 3.85 0.01
N LEU A 48 -9.92 2.87 -0.86
CA LEU A 48 -9.63 1.48 -0.48
C LEU A 48 -8.28 1.03 -1.04
N CYS A 49 -7.60 0.17 -0.30
CA CYS A 49 -6.38 -0.47 -0.76
C CYS A 49 -6.51 -1.99 -0.65
N PHE A 50 -6.30 -2.71 -1.75
CA PHE A 50 -6.26 -4.16 -1.82
C PHE A 50 -4.84 -4.61 -2.06
N LEU A 51 -4.31 -5.45 -1.17
CA LEU A 51 -2.98 -6.03 -1.28
C LEU A 51 -3.09 -7.55 -1.40
N ASP A 52 -2.86 -8.08 -2.59
CA ASP A 52 -2.78 -9.53 -2.79
C ASP A 52 -1.45 -10.05 -2.22
N ILE A 53 -1.54 -10.69 -1.05
CA ILE A 53 -0.37 -11.19 -0.31
C ILE A 53 0.13 -12.56 -0.79
N ASP A 54 -0.61 -13.21 -1.69
CA ASP A 54 -0.30 -14.53 -2.25
C ASP A 54 -0.23 -14.50 -3.78
N ALA A 55 0.08 -13.34 -4.34
CA ALA A 55 0.13 -13.10 -5.78
C ALA A 55 1.27 -13.87 -6.45
N SER A 56 1.17 -15.19 -6.41
CA SER A 56 1.88 -16.09 -7.32
C SER A 56 1.26 -15.99 -8.71
N TYR A 57 2.00 -16.41 -9.73
CA TYR A 57 1.55 -16.39 -11.13
C TYR A 57 0.19 -17.12 -11.33
N GLU A 58 -0.14 -18.08 -10.48
CA GLU A 58 -1.33 -18.92 -10.58
C GLU A 58 -2.62 -18.24 -10.08
N ASN A 59 -2.53 -17.26 -9.19
CA ASN A 59 -3.70 -16.62 -8.56
C ASN A 59 -4.09 -15.26 -9.18
N ARG A 60 -3.39 -14.81 -10.21
CA ARG A 60 -3.61 -13.48 -10.81
C ARG A 60 -5.01 -13.31 -11.44
N SER A 61 -5.59 -14.36 -12.00
CA SER A 61 -6.94 -14.29 -12.56
C SER A 61 -8.01 -14.06 -11.47
N ALA A 62 -7.82 -14.63 -10.28
CA ALA A 62 -8.72 -14.42 -9.14
C ALA A 62 -8.66 -12.97 -8.65
N THR A 63 -7.46 -12.38 -8.57
CA THR A 63 -7.29 -10.97 -8.19
C THR A 63 -7.96 -10.03 -9.17
N LEU A 64 -7.79 -10.23 -10.48
CA LEU A 64 -8.40 -9.40 -11.51
C LEU A 64 -9.93 -9.46 -11.48
N SER A 65 -10.52 -10.65 -11.27
CA SER A 65 -11.98 -10.79 -11.15
C SER A 65 -12.51 -10.15 -9.87
N THR A 66 -11.77 -10.22 -8.77
CA THR A 66 -12.11 -9.55 -7.51
C THR A 66 -12.08 -8.03 -7.68
N VAL A 67 -11.03 -7.49 -8.32
CA VAL A 67 -10.92 -6.04 -8.61
C VAL A 67 -12.10 -5.56 -9.44
N GLU A 68 -12.45 -6.27 -10.52
CA GLU A 68 -13.58 -5.94 -11.39
C GLU A 68 -14.91 -5.98 -10.63
N ALA A 69 -15.14 -6.98 -9.78
CA ALA A 69 -16.33 -7.10 -8.97
C ALA A 69 -16.46 -5.94 -7.96
N VAL A 70 -15.37 -5.59 -7.27
CA VAL A 70 -15.36 -4.47 -6.31
C VAL A 70 -15.54 -3.14 -7.03
N ALA A 71 -14.81 -2.87 -8.11
CA ALA A 71 -14.90 -1.62 -8.86
C ALA A 71 -16.30 -1.39 -9.47
N SER A 72 -17.09 -2.44 -9.69
CA SER A 72 -18.48 -2.32 -10.15
C SER A 72 -19.44 -1.89 -9.06
N GLN A 73 -19.11 -2.02 -7.79
CA GLN A 73 -19.99 -1.77 -6.64
C GLN A 73 -19.55 -0.57 -5.78
N VAL A 74 -18.27 -0.22 -5.82
CA VAL A 74 -17.67 0.80 -4.95
C VAL A 74 -17.17 1.96 -5.79
N PHE A 75 -17.47 3.20 -5.36
CA PHE A 75 -17.20 4.42 -6.13
C PHE A 75 -16.14 5.34 -5.47
N ILE A 76 -15.50 4.89 -4.39
CA ILE A 76 -14.31 5.53 -3.84
C ILE A 76 -13.05 4.97 -4.52
N PRO A 77 -11.96 5.74 -4.63
CA PRO A 77 -10.74 5.28 -5.31
C PRO A 77 -10.23 3.95 -4.78
N LEU A 78 -9.84 3.06 -5.68
CA LEU A 78 -9.32 1.73 -5.38
C LEU A 78 -7.86 1.62 -5.79
N THR A 79 -6.99 1.42 -4.79
CA THR A 79 -5.58 1.05 -5.00
C THR A 79 -5.45 -0.47 -4.94
N VAL A 80 -4.75 -1.06 -5.90
CA VAL A 80 -4.51 -2.51 -5.93
C VAL A 80 -3.02 -2.80 -6.00
N GLY A 81 -2.53 -3.68 -5.14
CA GLY A 81 -1.15 -4.14 -5.10
C GLY A 81 -1.03 -5.65 -4.92
N GLY A 82 0.21 -6.12 -4.94
CA GLY A 82 0.55 -7.53 -4.85
C GLY A 82 0.93 -8.13 -6.21
N GLY A 83 2.10 -8.75 -6.29
CA GLY A 83 2.60 -9.45 -7.46
C GLY A 83 2.78 -8.64 -8.74
N VAL A 84 2.68 -7.33 -8.70
CA VAL A 84 2.89 -6.44 -9.85
C VAL A 84 4.38 -6.42 -10.21
N SER A 85 4.72 -6.87 -11.42
CA SER A 85 6.12 -7.05 -11.83
C SER A 85 6.49 -6.41 -13.17
N LYS A 86 5.51 -5.96 -13.94
CA LYS A 86 5.71 -5.37 -15.28
C LYS A 86 4.56 -4.45 -15.66
N LEU A 87 4.78 -3.61 -16.67
CA LEU A 87 3.79 -2.64 -17.17
C LEU A 87 2.45 -3.28 -17.55
N GLN A 88 2.47 -4.48 -18.11
CA GLN A 88 1.24 -5.20 -18.47
C GLN A 88 0.39 -5.59 -17.26
N ASP A 89 1.01 -5.82 -16.09
CA ASP A 89 0.27 -6.10 -14.87
C ASP A 89 -0.47 -4.86 -14.40
N ILE A 90 0.19 -3.70 -14.45
CA ILE A 90 -0.39 -2.39 -14.14
C ILE A 90 -1.57 -2.10 -15.08
N GLU A 91 -1.35 -2.23 -16.38
CA GLU A 91 -2.38 -1.99 -17.40
C GLU A 91 -3.64 -2.82 -17.14
N ARG A 92 -3.49 -4.13 -16.89
CA ARG A 92 -4.61 -5.02 -16.60
C ARG A 92 -5.38 -4.63 -15.33
N LEU A 93 -4.69 -4.20 -14.27
CA LEU A 93 -5.36 -3.77 -13.04
C LEU A 93 -6.16 -2.48 -13.26
N LEU A 94 -5.59 -1.51 -13.99
CA LEU A 94 -6.28 -0.26 -14.35
C LEU A 94 -7.48 -0.54 -15.28
N GLU A 95 -7.35 -1.43 -16.26
CA GLU A 95 -8.45 -1.86 -17.14
C GLU A 95 -9.59 -2.54 -16.37
N LYS A 96 -9.29 -3.19 -15.24
CA LYS A 96 -10.27 -3.85 -14.37
C LYS A 96 -10.91 -2.92 -13.33
N GLY A 97 -10.56 -1.64 -13.35
CA GLY A 97 -11.19 -0.61 -12.54
C GLY A 97 -10.40 -0.19 -11.30
N ALA A 98 -9.12 -0.60 -11.17
CA ALA A 98 -8.24 0.03 -10.19
C ALA A 98 -7.94 1.47 -10.62
N ASP A 99 -7.98 2.42 -9.67
CA ASP A 99 -7.57 3.81 -9.90
C ASP A 99 -6.06 3.98 -9.74
N LYS A 100 -5.47 3.19 -8.84
CA LYS A 100 -4.03 3.21 -8.55
C LYS A 100 -3.49 1.78 -8.43
N VAL A 101 -2.21 1.64 -8.75
CA VAL A 101 -1.50 0.37 -8.62
C VAL A 101 -0.31 0.53 -7.68
N SER A 102 -0.23 -0.37 -6.69
CA SER A 102 0.85 -0.38 -5.70
C SER A 102 1.94 -1.37 -6.09
N ILE A 103 3.19 -0.90 -6.12
CA ILE A 103 4.38 -1.66 -6.51
C ILE A 103 5.35 -1.67 -5.32
N ASN A 104 5.85 -2.85 -4.93
CA ASN A 104 6.83 -3.00 -3.86
C ASN A 104 8.11 -3.68 -4.38
N THR A 105 8.25 -4.98 -4.21
CA THR A 105 9.47 -5.76 -4.51
C THR A 105 10.02 -5.50 -5.92
N SER A 106 9.14 -5.39 -6.92
CA SER A 106 9.54 -5.18 -8.31
C SER A 106 10.19 -3.81 -8.54
N ALA A 107 9.75 -2.78 -7.82
CA ALA A 107 10.39 -1.46 -7.86
C ALA A 107 11.81 -1.50 -7.30
N ILE A 108 12.06 -2.32 -6.26
CA ILE A 108 13.39 -2.50 -5.67
C ILE A 108 14.32 -3.25 -6.62
N LEU A 109 13.80 -4.25 -7.34
CA LEU A 109 14.58 -5.02 -8.32
C LEU A 109 14.87 -4.21 -9.59
N ASP A 110 13.93 -3.37 -10.01
CA ASP A 110 14.06 -2.48 -11.16
C ASP A 110 13.31 -1.15 -10.90
N PRO A 111 13.99 -0.12 -10.39
CA PRO A 111 13.38 1.19 -10.15
C PRO A 111 12.83 1.86 -11.41
N SER A 112 13.39 1.53 -12.60
CA SER A 112 12.91 2.08 -13.87
C SER A 112 11.47 1.66 -14.20
N LEU A 113 10.96 0.58 -13.58
CA LEU A 113 9.56 0.18 -13.69
C LEU A 113 8.62 1.29 -13.22
N VAL A 114 8.97 1.99 -12.11
CA VAL A 114 8.20 3.11 -11.57
C VAL A 114 8.15 4.24 -12.59
N GLY A 115 9.32 4.64 -13.13
CA GLY A 115 9.42 5.71 -14.12
C GLY A 115 8.69 5.41 -15.43
N ASN A 116 8.80 4.18 -15.90
CA ASN A 116 8.10 3.74 -17.11
C ASN A 116 6.58 3.68 -16.91
N ALA A 117 6.13 3.24 -15.73
CA ALA A 117 4.73 3.22 -15.36
C ALA A 117 4.16 4.65 -15.24
N ALA A 118 4.87 5.54 -14.55
CA ALA A 118 4.48 6.95 -14.40
C ALA A 118 4.37 7.66 -15.76
N LYS A 119 5.29 7.41 -16.69
CA LYS A 119 5.24 7.96 -18.05
C LYS A 119 4.08 7.42 -18.86
N LYS A 120 3.72 6.15 -18.71
CA LYS A 120 2.67 5.51 -19.50
C LYS A 120 1.27 5.78 -18.96
N PHE A 121 1.09 5.74 -17.64
CA PHE A 121 -0.22 5.79 -17.00
C PHE A 121 -0.49 7.07 -16.19
N GLY A 122 0.54 7.87 -15.95
CA GLY A 122 0.51 9.04 -15.06
C GLY A 122 0.98 8.70 -13.65
N SER A 123 1.76 9.61 -13.05
CA SER A 123 2.27 9.44 -11.67
C SER A 123 1.17 9.16 -10.66
N GLN A 124 0.02 9.82 -10.81
CA GLN A 124 -1.13 9.70 -9.90
C GLN A 124 -1.68 8.27 -9.79
N CYS A 125 -1.40 7.39 -10.76
CA CYS A 125 -1.80 5.98 -10.74
C CYS A 125 -0.76 5.07 -10.06
N ILE A 126 0.42 5.59 -9.69
CA ILE A 126 1.54 4.76 -9.22
C ILE A 126 1.82 5.03 -7.76
N VAL A 127 1.55 4.04 -6.93
CA VAL A 127 1.88 4.01 -5.50
C VAL A 127 3.08 3.09 -5.31
N VAL A 128 4.10 3.55 -4.60
CA VAL A 128 5.21 2.68 -4.19
C VAL A 128 5.02 2.29 -2.74
N ALA A 129 4.80 0.99 -2.49
CA ALA A 129 4.73 0.44 -1.14
C ALA A 129 6.13 0.18 -0.61
N VAL A 130 6.34 0.56 0.64
CA VAL A 130 7.64 0.46 1.33
C VAL A 130 7.42 -0.18 2.70
N ASP A 131 7.81 -1.44 2.82
CA ASP A 131 7.83 -2.13 4.12
C ASP A 131 9.14 -1.76 4.82
N SER A 132 9.03 -1.06 5.94
CA SER A 132 10.16 -0.51 6.67
C SER A 132 10.29 -1.14 8.05
N LYS A 133 11.49 -1.53 8.42
CA LYS A 133 11.80 -2.08 9.74
C LYS A 133 12.98 -1.34 10.36
N ARG A 134 12.85 -1.01 11.65
CA ARG A 134 13.90 -0.33 12.41
C ARG A 134 14.98 -1.31 12.84
N GLU A 135 16.22 -0.91 12.63
CA GLU A 135 17.41 -1.62 13.10
C GLU A 135 18.40 -0.61 13.71
N GLY A 136 18.44 -0.55 15.03
CA GLY A 136 19.19 0.47 15.75
C GLY A 136 18.65 1.87 15.47
N GLU A 137 19.49 2.78 15.01
CA GLU A 137 19.09 4.17 14.70
C GLU A 137 18.54 4.34 13.28
N LYS A 138 18.59 3.31 12.43
CA LYS A 138 18.19 3.37 11.03
C LYS A 138 16.99 2.46 10.76
N SER A 139 16.28 2.78 9.68
CA SER A 139 15.20 1.95 9.15
C SER A 139 15.59 1.48 7.75
N TYR A 140 15.32 0.19 7.48
CA TYR A 140 15.66 -0.45 6.21
C TYR A 140 14.43 -0.99 5.51
N VAL A 141 14.48 -0.98 4.19
CA VAL A 141 13.41 -1.53 3.34
C VAL A 141 13.50 -3.05 3.29
N TYR A 142 12.33 -3.67 3.35
CA TYR A 142 12.15 -5.11 3.21
C TYR A 142 11.30 -5.44 1.98
N THR A 143 11.50 -6.65 1.45
CA THR A 143 10.78 -7.17 0.28
C THR A 143 10.13 -8.52 0.60
N HIS A 144 9.34 -9.03 -0.35
CA HIS A 144 8.68 -10.34 -0.25
C HIS A 144 7.83 -10.50 1.02
N GLY A 145 6.99 -9.47 1.29
CA GLY A 145 6.14 -9.46 2.48
C GLY A 145 6.96 -9.45 3.79
N GLY A 146 7.98 -8.59 3.84
CA GLY A 146 8.81 -8.41 5.03
C GLY A 146 9.87 -9.48 5.29
N LYS A 147 10.07 -10.43 4.37
CA LYS A 147 10.97 -11.58 4.58
C LYS A 147 12.44 -11.28 4.30
N ASN A 148 12.71 -10.41 3.32
CA ASN A 148 14.06 -10.17 2.84
C ASN A 148 14.47 -8.72 3.08
N LYS A 149 15.46 -8.51 3.93
CA LYS A 149 16.10 -7.19 4.11
C LYS A 149 16.83 -6.78 2.85
N THR A 150 16.72 -5.51 2.47
CA THR A 150 17.52 -4.91 1.40
C THR A 150 18.69 -4.11 1.95
N ALA A 151 19.56 -3.63 1.06
CA ALA A 151 20.62 -2.70 1.42
C ALA A 151 20.14 -1.23 1.53
N PHE A 152 18.89 -0.94 1.16
CA PHE A 152 18.37 0.41 1.12
C PHE A 152 17.90 0.86 2.50
N GLU A 153 18.40 2.00 2.96
CA GLU A 153 17.80 2.77 4.03
C GLU A 153 16.48 3.36 3.55
N THR A 154 15.45 3.36 4.38
CA THR A 154 14.08 3.71 3.98
C THR A 154 13.98 5.11 3.36
N SER A 155 14.61 6.11 3.99
CA SER A 155 14.61 7.50 3.47
C SER A 155 15.30 7.63 2.12
N ALA A 156 16.42 6.94 1.94
CA ALA A 156 17.17 6.94 0.67
C ALA A 156 16.36 6.28 -0.46
N TRP A 157 15.71 5.17 -0.16
CA TRP A 157 14.86 4.47 -1.13
C TRP A 157 13.66 5.32 -1.58
N ILE A 158 12.97 5.96 -0.63
CA ILE A 158 11.82 6.82 -0.94
C ILE A 158 12.22 7.97 -1.87
N LYS A 159 13.40 8.58 -1.66
CA LYS A 159 13.90 9.63 -2.58
C LYS A 159 14.19 9.11 -3.98
N ILE A 160 14.69 7.87 -4.10
CA ILE A 160 14.93 7.25 -5.41
C ILE A 160 13.59 7.10 -6.16
N VAL A 161 12.58 6.51 -5.54
CA VAL A 161 11.30 6.25 -6.22
C VAL A 161 10.48 7.52 -6.46
N GLU A 162 10.59 8.53 -5.59
CA GLU A 162 10.07 9.87 -5.85
C GLU A 162 10.70 10.47 -7.12
N GLY A 163 12.04 10.38 -7.24
CA GLY A 163 12.77 10.83 -8.42
C GLY A 163 12.43 10.06 -9.70
N GLU A 164 12.08 8.79 -9.60
CA GLU A 164 11.57 7.98 -10.71
C GLU A 164 10.15 8.38 -11.14
N GLY A 165 9.38 9.06 -10.29
CA GLY A 165 8.04 9.56 -10.62
C GLY A 165 6.91 8.82 -9.94
N ALA A 166 7.15 8.19 -8.78
CA ALA A 166 6.07 7.71 -7.92
C ALA A 166 5.08 8.84 -7.61
N GLY A 167 3.79 8.54 -7.62
CA GLY A 167 2.75 9.51 -7.29
C GLY A 167 2.43 9.57 -5.80
N GLU A 168 2.54 8.45 -5.10
CA GLU A 168 2.33 8.35 -3.65
C GLU A 168 3.26 7.27 -3.05
N ILE A 169 3.56 7.41 -1.77
CA ILE A 169 4.28 6.40 -0.99
C ILE A 169 3.32 5.78 0.03
N LEU A 170 3.23 4.46 0.04
CA LEU A 170 2.56 3.69 1.11
C LEU A 170 3.63 3.11 2.03
N LEU A 171 3.87 3.78 3.15
CA LEU A 171 4.90 3.41 4.13
C LEU A 171 4.30 2.55 5.23
N THR A 172 4.70 1.29 5.31
CA THR A 172 4.31 0.37 6.39
C THR A 172 5.44 0.19 7.38
N SER A 173 5.20 0.58 8.64
CA SER A 173 6.11 0.23 9.74
C SER A 173 5.84 -1.22 10.17
N MET A 174 6.76 -2.11 9.84
CA MET A 174 6.68 -3.53 10.22
C MET A 174 6.71 -3.72 11.74
N ASP A 175 7.39 -2.82 12.45
CA ASP A 175 7.48 -2.86 13.92
C ASP A 175 6.15 -2.51 14.59
N ARG A 176 5.27 -1.82 13.88
CA ARG A 176 3.95 -1.36 14.37
C ARG A 176 2.79 -2.18 13.80
N ASP A 177 2.99 -2.87 12.68
CA ASP A 177 1.91 -3.54 11.98
C ASP A 177 1.21 -4.60 12.86
N GLY A 178 -0.13 -4.56 12.89
CA GLY A 178 -0.98 -5.42 13.72
C GLY A 178 -0.96 -5.14 15.23
N THR A 179 -0.07 -4.28 15.74
CA THR A 179 0.13 -4.05 17.19
C THR A 179 -0.95 -3.20 17.84
N LYS A 180 -1.61 -2.32 17.08
CA LYS A 180 -2.63 -1.35 17.58
C LYS A 180 -2.11 -0.34 18.64
N ILE A 181 -0.80 -0.10 18.71
CA ILE A 181 -0.18 0.79 19.68
C ILE A 181 0.13 2.19 19.14
N GLY A 182 -0.32 2.50 17.93
CA GLY A 182 -0.11 3.76 17.22
C GLY A 182 0.91 3.65 16.09
N PHE A 183 0.82 4.60 15.15
CA PHE A 183 1.74 4.69 14.03
C PHE A 183 3.18 5.00 14.47
N ASP A 184 4.15 4.73 13.60
CA ASP A 184 5.54 5.17 13.79
C ASP A 184 5.68 6.65 13.39
N ASN A 185 5.24 7.55 14.29
CA ASN A 185 5.24 8.99 14.01
C ASN A 185 6.64 9.55 13.82
N GLU A 186 7.66 8.96 14.47
CA GLU A 186 9.05 9.37 14.31
C GLU A 186 9.55 9.09 12.89
N LEU A 187 9.34 7.88 12.40
CA LEU A 187 9.69 7.50 11.03
C LEU A 187 8.89 8.34 10.03
N THR A 188 7.58 8.45 10.22
CA THR A 188 6.67 9.21 9.33
C THR A 188 7.10 10.67 9.24
N SER A 189 7.31 11.35 10.37
CA SER A 189 7.76 12.74 10.40
C SER A 189 9.11 12.95 9.73
N SER A 190 10.05 12.02 9.94
CA SER A 190 11.39 12.13 9.36
C SER A 190 11.36 12.07 7.83
N ILE A 191 10.45 11.27 7.27
CA ILE A 191 10.27 11.12 5.82
C ILE A 191 9.45 12.26 5.23
N ALA A 192 8.33 12.64 5.88
CA ALA A 192 7.41 13.66 5.39
C ALA A 192 8.07 15.02 5.17
N LYS A 193 9.09 15.37 5.96
CA LYS A 193 9.81 16.66 5.87
C LYS A 193 10.44 16.92 4.50
N ASP A 194 10.93 15.86 3.86
CA ASP A 194 11.73 15.95 2.64
C ASP A 194 10.99 15.37 1.41
N LEU A 195 9.73 14.95 1.57
CA LEU A 195 8.91 14.32 0.53
C LEU A 195 7.96 15.35 -0.10
N SER A 196 7.90 15.41 -1.42
CA SER A 196 7.02 16.32 -2.17
C SER A 196 5.71 15.68 -2.64
N ILE A 197 5.60 14.36 -2.54
CA ILE A 197 4.41 13.58 -2.91
C ILE A 197 3.68 13.07 -1.65
N PRO A 198 2.38 12.70 -1.74
CA PRO A 198 1.64 12.18 -0.61
C PRO A 198 2.29 10.96 0.05
N LEU A 199 2.30 10.96 1.39
CA LEU A 199 2.75 9.86 2.22
C LEU A 199 1.55 9.24 2.92
N ILE A 200 1.30 7.95 2.67
CA ILE A 200 0.29 7.15 3.35
C ILE A 200 1.00 6.32 4.42
N THR A 201 0.67 6.58 5.68
CA THR A 201 1.26 5.86 6.82
C THR A 201 0.43 4.62 7.13
N SER A 202 1.08 3.47 7.27
CA SER A 202 0.48 2.18 7.58
C SER A 202 1.21 1.46 8.71
N GLY A 203 0.47 0.60 9.43
CA GLY A 203 0.95 -0.16 10.58
C GLY A 203 0.76 0.55 11.92
N GLY A 204 0.06 -0.10 12.85
CA GLY A 204 -0.11 0.36 14.23
C GLY A 204 -1.44 1.06 14.56
N ALA A 205 -2.30 1.34 13.59
CA ALA A 205 -3.61 1.94 13.86
C ALA A 205 -4.43 1.07 14.82
N GLY A 206 -5.01 1.68 15.86
CA GLY A 206 -5.81 0.98 16.85
C GLY A 206 -6.88 1.85 17.51
N SER A 207 -6.82 3.17 17.31
CA SER A 207 -7.81 4.14 17.80
C SER A 207 -7.87 5.38 16.93
N ILE A 208 -8.89 6.20 17.13
CA ILE A 208 -9.03 7.50 16.45
C ILE A 208 -7.88 8.43 16.84
N ASP A 209 -7.43 8.39 18.09
CA ASP A 209 -6.31 9.23 18.58
C ASP A 209 -5.02 8.94 17.81
N HIS A 210 -4.80 7.68 17.38
CA HIS A 210 -3.67 7.33 16.53
C HIS A 210 -3.76 8.02 15.17
N MET A 211 -4.95 8.10 14.56
CA MET A 211 -5.14 8.82 13.30
C MET A 211 -4.96 10.33 13.47
N LEU A 212 -5.49 10.90 14.57
CA LEU A 212 -5.30 12.31 14.90
C LEU A 212 -3.82 12.68 15.10
N SER A 213 -2.98 11.74 15.55
CA SER A 213 -1.55 11.99 15.75
C SER A 213 -0.80 12.30 14.45
N LEU A 214 -1.36 11.96 13.28
CA LEU A 214 -0.76 12.22 11.96
C LEU A 214 -1.13 13.58 11.36
N ILE A 215 -2.15 14.28 11.89
CA ILE A 215 -2.68 15.52 11.29
C ILE A 215 -1.63 16.65 11.26
N HIS A 216 -0.65 16.60 12.14
CA HIS A 216 0.37 17.65 12.29
C HIS A 216 1.77 17.22 11.80
N ILE A 217 1.87 16.13 11.07
CA ILE A 217 3.13 15.64 10.51
C ILE A 217 3.36 16.16 9.10
#